data_9a41e333146bea0b55c30c471cb75f3c
#
_entry.id   9a41e333146bea0b55c30c471cb75f3c
#
_cell.length_a   1.000
_cell.length_b   1.000
_cell.length_c   1.000
_cell.angle_alpha   90.00
_cell.angle_beta   90.00
_cell.angle_gamma   90.00
#
_symmetry.space_group_name_H-M   'P 1'
#
loop_
_entity.id
_entity.type
_entity.pdbx_description
1 polymer ?
#
loop_
_entity_poly.entity_id
_entity_poly.type
_entity_poly.pdbx_seq_one_letter_code
_entity_poly.pdbx_strand_id
1 'polypeptide(L)'
;LFLSLGRSGLAGDIGDDAAVIRPSGRMAVSIDSYSDGVHFNRLVPDDSIGYRTVTGAVSDISAMGSAAESVLISMGLPRKVSEEKFFALYGGIKKACKKWSLKVEGGD
;
A
#
# COMPACT_ATOMS: atom_id res chain seq x y z
N LEU A 1 6.11 13.14 1.80
CA LEU A 1 5.61 11.79 1.98
C LEU A 1 5.21 11.15 0.66
N PHE A 2 4.24 11.72 0.00
CA PHE A 2 3.73 11.22 -1.28
C PHE A 2 4.77 11.27 -2.41
N LEU A 3 5.64 12.26 -2.45
CA LEU A 3 6.72 12.39 -3.44
C LEU A 3 7.71 11.21 -3.40
N SER A 4 7.88 10.56 -2.25
CA SER A 4 8.78 9.41 -2.11
C SER A 4 8.18 8.09 -2.62
N LEU A 5 6.86 8.02 -2.84
CA LEU A 5 6.19 6.87 -3.48
C LEU A 5 6.44 6.81 -4.99
N GLY A 6 6.96 7.87 -5.56
CA GLY A 6 7.18 7.98 -6.99
C GLY A 6 5.90 8.38 -7.74
N ARG A 7 6.07 8.91 -8.90
CA ARG A 7 4.95 9.23 -9.78
C ARG A 7 4.45 7.96 -10.45
N SER A 8 3.16 7.74 -10.42
CA SER A 8 2.54 6.54 -10.97
C SER A 8 2.53 6.48 -12.50
N GLY A 9 2.77 7.61 -13.16
CA GLY A 9 2.73 7.71 -14.61
C GLY A 9 1.33 7.65 -15.24
N LEU A 10 0.28 7.64 -14.41
CA LEU A 10 -1.11 7.78 -14.86
C LEU A 10 -1.53 9.27 -14.88
N ALA A 11 -2.65 9.55 -15.52
CA ALA A 11 -3.24 10.87 -15.57
C ALA A 11 -3.78 11.28 -14.19
N GLY A 12 -2.93 11.73 -13.34
CA GLY A 12 -3.11 12.01 -11.92
C GLY A 12 -1.86 11.55 -11.22
N ASP A 13 -1.05 12.49 -10.78
CA ASP A 13 0.09 12.21 -9.92
C ASP A 13 -0.38 11.97 -8.48
N ILE A 14 0.44 11.28 -7.70
CA ILE A 14 0.27 11.25 -6.24
C ILE A 14 0.26 12.69 -5.72
N GLY A 15 -0.80 13.07 -5.04
CA GLY A 15 -1.06 14.43 -4.59
C GLY A 15 -2.33 15.04 -5.17
N ASP A 16 -2.93 14.40 -6.17
CA ASP A 16 -4.28 14.74 -6.63
C ASP A 16 -5.35 14.23 -5.67
N ASP A 17 -6.55 14.82 -5.74
CA ASP A 17 -7.67 14.47 -4.85
C ASP A 17 -8.20 13.05 -5.05
N ALA A 18 -7.91 12.42 -6.18
CA ALA A 18 -8.36 11.07 -6.50
C ALA A 18 -7.42 10.36 -7.46
N ALA A 19 -7.38 9.04 -7.37
CA ALA A 19 -6.73 8.19 -8.35
C ALA A 19 -7.64 8.00 -9.59
N VAL A 20 -7.03 8.04 -10.77
CA VAL A 20 -7.73 7.73 -12.02
C VAL A 20 -7.26 6.38 -12.54
N ILE A 21 -8.16 5.42 -12.55
CA ILE A 21 -7.90 4.06 -13.01
C ILE A 21 -8.72 3.80 -14.28
N ARG A 22 -8.11 3.22 -15.28
CA ARG A 22 -8.77 2.82 -16.53
C ARG A 22 -8.78 1.31 -16.66
N PRO A 23 -9.79 0.62 -16.11
CA PRO A 23 -9.85 -0.82 -16.21
C PRO A 23 -10.21 -1.28 -17.63
N SER A 24 -9.69 -2.43 -18.00
CA SER A 24 -10.08 -3.17 -19.21
C SER A 24 -11.00 -4.31 -18.79
N GLY A 25 -12.30 -4.14 -18.99
CA GLY A 25 -13.29 -5.15 -18.61
C GLY A 25 -13.67 -5.13 -17.14
N ARG A 26 -13.82 -6.31 -16.52
CA ARG A 26 -14.14 -6.43 -15.09
C ARG A 26 -12.90 -6.17 -14.23
N MET A 27 -13.09 -5.49 -13.14
CA MET A 27 -12.06 -5.20 -12.16
C MET A 27 -12.43 -5.82 -10.81
N ALA A 28 -11.50 -6.59 -10.22
CA ALA A 28 -11.60 -7.03 -8.83
C ALA A 28 -10.97 -5.96 -7.93
N VAL A 29 -11.64 -5.60 -6.87
CA VAL A 29 -11.17 -4.64 -5.87
C VAL A 29 -11.28 -5.27 -4.49
N SER A 30 -10.23 -5.19 -3.71
CA SER A 30 -10.20 -5.60 -2.30
C SER A 30 -9.67 -4.48 -1.44
N ILE A 31 -10.10 -4.43 -0.20
CA ILE A 31 -9.58 -3.52 0.82
C ILE A 31 -9.27 -4.30 2.08
N ASP A 32 -8.09 -4.10 2.63
CA ASP A 32 -7.61 -4.73 3.84
C ASP A 32 -7.12 -3.69 4.84
N SER A 33 -7.33 -3.93 6.12
CA SER A 33 -6.89 -3.05 7.19
C SER A 33 -6.04 -3.81 8.19
N TYR A 34 -4.92 -3.20 8.59
CA TYR A 34 -4.02 -3.74 9.61
C TYR A 34 -3.88 -2.76 10.76
N SER A 35 -4.20 -3.20 11.95
CA SER A 35 -4.21 -2.37 13.16
C SER A 35 -3.20 -2.87 14.17
N ASP A 36 -2.49 -1.92 14.80
CA ASP A 36 -1.60 -2.21 15.92
C ASP A 36 -2.38 -2.82 17.09
N GLY A 37 -1.79 -3.82 17.74
CA GLY A 37 -2.40 -4.56 18.83
C GLY A 37 -3.45 -5.61 18.41
N VAL A 38 -3.86 -5.64 17.14
CA VAL A 38 -4.80 -6.62 16.59
C VAL A 38 -4.10 -7.54 15.59
N HIS A 39 -3.49 -6.99 14.55
CA HIS A 39 -2.88 -7.75 13.47
C HIS A 39 -1.36 -7.86 13.60
N PHE A 40 -0.75 -7.00 14.39
CA PHE A 40 0.67 -7.00 14.71
C PHE A 40 0.91 -6.42 16.10
N ASN A 41 2.09 -6.60 16.64
CA ASN A 41 2.52 -6.06 17.92
C ASN A 41 3.95 -5.48 17.79
N ARG A 42 4.46 -4.95 18.90
CA ARG A 42 5.79 -4.32 18.97
C ARG A 42 6.97 -5.23 18.64
N LEU A 43 6.77 -6.54 18.57
CA LEU A 43 7.82 -7.49 18.21
C LEU A 43 7.98 -7.68 16.71
N VAL A 44 6.99 -7.24 15.93
CA VAL A 44 7.05 -7.31 14.47
C VAL A 44 7.82 -6.10 13.95
N PRO A 45 8.88 -6.29 13.16
CA PRO A 45 9.59 -5.18 12.53
C PRO A 45 8.69 -4.32 11.65
N ASP A 46 8.89 -3.01 11.66
CA ASP A 46 8.03 -2.06 10.95
C ASP A 46 8.03 -2.29 9.42
N ASP A 47 9.16 -2.64 8.84
CA ASP A 47 9.26 -3.02 7.43
C ASP A 47 8.44 -4.28 7.11
N SER A 48 8.43 -5.25 8.01
CA SER A 48 7.60 -6.45 7.88
C SER A 48 6.11 -6.14 7.95
N ILE A 49 5.70 -5.18 8.78
CA ILE A 49 4.31 -4.72 8.86
C ILE A 49 3.89 -4.13 7.51
N GLY A 50 4.66 -3.19 6.98
CA GLY A 50 4.38 -2.57 5.68
C GLY A 50 4.32 -3.59 4.54
N TYR A 51 5.25 -4.53 4.52
CA TYR A 51 5.29 -5.59 3.52
C TYR A 51 4.06 -6.50 3.58
N ARG A 52 3.69 -6.94 4.77
CA ARG A 52 2.55 -7.84 4.99
C ARG A 52 1.22 -7.20 4.66
N THR A 53 1.06 -5.92 4.96
CA THR A 53 -0.18 -5.18 4.66
C THR A 53 -0.49 -5.19 3.16
N VAL A 54 0.49 -4.89 2.33
CA VAL A 54 0.33 -4.94 0.86
C VAL A 54 0.14 -6.38 0.38
N THR A 55 0.93 -7.31 0.88
CA THR A 55 0.87 -8.71 0.46
C THR A 55 -0.47 -9.37 0.81
N GLY A 56 -1.07 -9.00 1.94
CA GLY A 56 -2.40 -9.48 2.32
C GLY A 56 -3.46 -9.08 1.30
N ALA A 57 -3.53 -7.81 0.94
CA ALA A 57 -4.46 -7.32 -0.07
C ALA A 57 -4.23 -7.96 -1.45
N VAL A 58 -2.97 -8.17 -1.84
CA VAL A 58 -2.62 -8.88 -3.08
C VAL A 58 -3.12 -10.33 -3.05
N SER A 59 -3.03 -10.97 -1.89
CA SER A 59 -3.51 -12.35 -1.72
C SER A 59 -4.99 -12.49 -2.03
N ASP A 60 -5.81 -11.54 -1.62
CA ASP A 60 -7.26 -11.55 -1.91
C ASP A 60 -7.54 -11.43 -3.41
N ILE A 61 -6.85 -10.53 -4.09
CA ILE A 61 -6.97 -10.40 -5.55
C ILE A 61 -6.54 -11.68 -6.26
N SER A 62 -5.45 -12.30 -5.79
CA SER A 62 -4.95 -13.57 -6.36
C SER A 62 -5.92 -14.72 -6.13
N ALA A 63 -6.58 -14.76 -4.97
CA ALA A 63 -7.60 -15.76 -4.66
C ALA A 63 -8.82 -15.68 -5.60
N MET A 64 -9.09 -14.51 -6.16
CA MET A 64 -10.11 -14.28 -7.18
C MET A 64 -9.66 -14.62 -8.61
N GLY A 65 -8.46 -15.17 -8.78
CA GLY A 65 -7.89 -15.51 -10.08
C GLY A 65 -7.41 -14.29 -10.89
N SER A 66 -7.18 -13.17 -10.23
CA SER A 66 -6.72 -11.92 -10.84
C SER A 66 -5.29 -11.60 -10.44
N ALA A 67 -4.61 -10.83 -11.27
CA ALA A 67 -3.34 -10.19 -10.91
C ALA A 67 -3.62 -8.79 -10.34
N ALA A 68 -2.97 -8.46 -9.23
CA ALA A 68 -3.03 -7.11 -8.70
C ALA A 68 -2.20 -6.16 -9.57
N GLU A 69 -2.73 -4.99 -9.89
CA GLU A 69 -2.09 -4.00 -10.77
C GLU A 69 -1.71 -2.72 -10.03
N SER A 70 -2.56 -2.28 -9.12
CA SER A 70 -2.34 -1.03 -8.40
C SER A 70 -2.88 -1.09 -6.97
N VAL A 71 -2.45 -0.13 -6.16
CA VAL A 71 -2.83 -0.04 -4.75
C VAL A 71 -3.05 1.42 -4.33
N LEU A 72 -4.05 1.63 -3.50
CA LEU A 72 -4.26 2.83 -2.71
C LEU A 72 -3.90 2.50 -1.26
N ILE A 73 -3.21 3.42 -0.57
CA ILE A 73 -2.73 3.18 0.79
C ILE A 73 -3.20 4.31 1.69
N SER A 74 -3.95 3.97 2.74
CA SER A 74 -4.30 4.90 3.81
C SER A 74 -3.59 4.48 5.09
N MET A 75 -2.94 5.43 5.78
CA MET A 75 -2.18 5.18 7.00
C MET A 75 -2.61 6.11 8.13
N GLY A 76 -3.20 5.52 9.17
CA GLY A 76 -3.38 6.20 10.45
C GLY A 76 -2.16 5.99 11.34
N LEU A 77 -1.40 7.04 11.58
CA LEU A 77 -0.18 6.98 12.38
C LEU A 77 -0.35 7.72 13.72
N PRO A 78 0.28 7.24 14.82
CA PRO A 78 0.31 7.97 16.06
C PRO A 78 0.92 9.36 15.87
N ARG A 79 0.42 10.36 16.60
CA ARG A 79 0.92 11.75 16.53
C ARG A 79 2.44 11.87 16.74
N LYS A 80 3.03 10.96 17.52
CA LYS A 80 4.47 10.93 17.85
C LYS A 80 5.18 9.75 17.19
N VAL A 81 4.87 9.46 15.93
CA VAL A 81 5.63 8.47 15.18
C VAL A 81 7.02 9.04 14.83
N SER A 82 8.08 8.26 15.03
CA SER A 82 9.42 8.67 14.61
C SER A 82 9.57 8.56 13.09
N GLU A 83 10.41 9.40 12.51
CA GLU A 83 10.75 9.31 11.08
C GLU A 83 11.33 7.94 10.73
N GLU A 84 12.22 7.42 11.58
CA GLU A 84 12.82 6.09 11.40
C GLU A 84 11.76 5.00 11.28
N LYS A 85 10.81 4.96 12.22
CA LYS A 85 9.68 4.02 12.18
C LYS A 85 8.83 4.19 10.93
N PHE A 86 8.53 5.43 10.59
CA PHE A 86 7.76 5.74 9.39
C PHE A 86 8.47 5.24 8.12
N PHE A 87 9.76 5.53 7.96
CA PHE A 87 10.53 5.11 6.79
C PHE A 87 10.72 3.60 6.73
N ALA A 88 10.84 2.92 7.86
CA ALA A 88 10.90 1.46 7.90
C ALA A 88 9.59 0.82 7.42
N LEU A 89 8.46 1.26 7.96
CA LEU A 89 7.12 0.82 7.52
C LEU A 89 6.93 1.02 6.01
N TYR A 90 7.28 2.20 5.56
CA TYR A 90 7.17 2.60 4.18
C TYR A 90 8.11 1.83 3.25
N GLY A 91 9.32 1.55 3.72
CA GLY A 91 10.27 0.68 3.02
C GLY A 91 9.71 -0.72 2.76
N GLY A 92 8.98 -1.27 3.73
CA GLY A 92 8.27 -2.54 3.57
C GLY A 92 7.18 -2.47 2.51
N ILE A 93 6.38 -1.42 2.52
CA ILE A 93 5.36 -1.16 1.49
C ILE A 93 6.00 -1.11 0.09
N LYS A 94 7.05 -0.32 -0.06
CA LYS A 94 7.77 -0.21 -1.36
C LYS A 94 8.32 -1.54 -1.84
N LYS A 95 8.88 -2.33 -0.92
CA LYS A 95 9.41 -3.66 -1.22
C LYS A 95 8.32 -4.60 -1.74
N ALA A 96 7.15 -4.60 -1.11
CA ALA A 96 6.02 -5.40 -1.57
C ALA A 96 5.49 -4.92 -2.92
N CYS A 97 5.32 -3.62 -3.11
CA CYS A 97 4.88 -3.06 -4.38
C CYS A 97 5.84 -3.42 -5.52
N LYS A 98 7.15 -3.37 -5.27
CA LYS A 98 8.16 -3.81 -6.25
C LYS A 98 8.04 -5.29 -6.56
N LYS A 99 7.90 -6.13 -5.52
CA LYS A 99 7.78 -7.59 -5.70
C LYS A 99 6.58 -7.97 -6.56
N TRP A 100 5.46 -7.34 -6.34
CA TRP A 100 4.20 -7.66 -7.02
C TRP A 100 3.91 -6.76 -8.23
N SER A 101 4.88 -5.93 -8.63
CA SER A 101 4.76 -5.00 -9.76
C SER A 101 3.55 -4.07 -9.65
N LEU A 102 3.26 -3.60 -8.45
CA LEU A 102 2.13 -2.73 -8.17
C LEU A 102 2.47 -1.27 -8.40
N LYS A 103 1.54 -0.53 -8.96
CA LYS A 103 1.56 0.93 -8.96
C LYS A 103 0.87 1.46 -7.71
N VAL A 104 1.49 2.44 -7.06
CA VAL A 104 0.82 3.20 -6.00
C VAL A 104 0.11 4.39 -6.65
N GLU A 105 -1.20 4.38 -6.62
CA GLU A 105 -2.04 5.40 -7.29
C GLU A 105 -2.41 6.55 -6.36
N GLY A 106 -2.17 6.42 -5.07
CA GLY A 106 -2.44 7.45 -4.08
C GLY A 106 -2.72 6.87 -2.70
N GLY A 107 -3.28 7.71 -1.85
CA GLY A 107 -3.64 7.33 -0.48
C GLY A 107 -3.66 8.51 0.48
N ASP A 108 -3.83 8.21 1.76
CA ASP A 108 -3.95 9.21 2.82
C ASP A 108 -3.22 8.75 4.10
#